data_751eddce278182fd9de1613e8c08962a
#
_entry.id   751eddce278182fd9de1613e8c08962a
#
_cell.length_a   1.000
_cell.length_b   1.000
_cell.length_c   1.000
_cell.angle_alpha   90.00
_cell.angle_beta   90.00
_cell.angle_gamma   90.00
#
_symmetry.space_group_name_H-M   'P 1'
#
loop_
_entity.id
_entity.type
_entity.pdbx_description
1 polymer ?
#
loop_
_entity_poly.entity_id
_entity_poly.type
_entity_poly.pdbx_seq_one_letter_code
_entity_poly.pdbx_strand_id
1 'polypeptide(L)'
;RTRFSFSKATNLLGLQLQDLDEGKSQIAHGETVRETATMISFMADVIGIRDDMYIGKGDAYMAEVAESVDEAYKDGVLDHRPTLISLQSDSDHPTQSSADMLYLIEEFGGLENLRGKKVAVTWAYSPSYGKPLSCPQSLISLLPRFGMDVTLAHPEGYDLMGDRVEAAKAYAAESGCTFRQVNTMAEAFEGADIVIPKSWAPFAAMEKRTNLYAE
;
A
#
# COMPACT_ATOMS: atom_id res chain seq x y z
N ARG A 1 11.94 3.32 -8.00
CA ARG A 1 11.42 2.11 -8.68
C ARG A 1 10.00 2.33 -9.19
N THR A 2 9.06 2.82 -8.36
CA THR A 2 7.65 3.05 -8.72
C THR A 2 7.48 3.88 -10.00
N ARG A 3 8.21 5.00 -10.13
CA ARG A 3 8.19 5.82 -11.35
C ARG A 3 8.51 5.00 -12.61
N PHE A 4 9.54 4.13 -12.54
CA PHE A 4 9.91 3.29 -13.69
C PHE A 4 8.88 2.20 -14.00
N SER A 5 8.35 1.51 -12.97
CA SER A 5 7.36 0.46 -13.19
C SER A 5 6.03 1.03 -13.70
N PHE A 6 5.59 2.15 -13.14
CA PHE A 6 4.38 2.83 -13.60
C PHE A 6 4.53 3.37 -15.03
N SER A 7 5.67 4.02 -15.34
CA SER A 7 5.98 4.46 -16.69
C SER A 7 6.00 3.30 -17.69
N LYS A 8 6.59 2.15 -17.31
CA LYS A 8 6.57 0.97 -18.19
C LYS A 8 5.15 0.46 -18.42
N ALA A 9 4.32 0.41 -17.38
CA ALA A 9 2.93 -0.04 -17.48
C ALA A 9 2.10 0.89 -18.37
N THR A 10 2.20 2.22 -18.19
CA THR A 10 1.49 3.20 -19.01
C THR A 10 1.90 3.10 -20.48
N ASN A 11 3.19 2.96 -20.76
CA ASN A 11 3.67 2.78 -22.15
C ASN A 11 3.15 1.49 -22.80
N LEU A 12 3.05 0.38 -22.04
CA LEU A 12 2.49 -0.88 -22.54
C LEU A 12 1.00 -0.78 -22.85
N LEU A 13 0.29 0.09 -22.14
CA LEU A 13 -1.13 0.38 -22.34
C LEU A 13 -1.39 1.45 -23.39
N GLY A 14 -0.35 2.01 -24.01
CA GLY A 14 -0.48 3.09 -25.01
C GLY A 14 -0.83 4.45 -24.40
N LEU A 15 -0.65 4.62 -23.08
CA LEU A 15 -0.90 5.86 -22.38
C LEU A 15 0.35 6.76 -22.38
N GLN A 16 0.13 8.07 -22.26
CA GLN A 16 1.20 9.04 -22.02
C GLN A 16 1.34 9.28 -20.52
N LEU A 17 2.58 9.34 -20.03
CA LEU A 17 2.88 9.62 -18.64
C LEU A 17 3.45 11.02 -18.47
N GLN A 18 2.85 11.78 -17.55
CA GLN A 18 3.45 12.98 -16.98
C GLN A 18 3.82 12.69 -15.53
N ASP A 19 5.09 12.83 -15.17
CA ASP A 19 5.58 12.69 -13.80
C ASP A 19 5.55 14.06 -13.12
N LEU A 20 4.86 14.16 -11.97
CA LEU A 20 4.76 15.35 -11.14
C LEU A 20 5.54 15.14 -9.84
N ASP A 21 6.43 16.05 -9.54
CA ASP A 21 7.13 16.15 -8.26
C ASP A 21 6.54 17.34 -7.50
N GLU A 22 5.83 17.08 -6.40
CA GLU A 22 5.16 18.13 -5.61
C GLU A 22 6.13 19.23 -5.14
N GLY A 23 7.36 18.87 -4.76
CA GLY A 23 8.40 19.83 -4.38
C GLY A 23 8.81 20.80 -5.50
N LYS A 24 8.37 20.54 -6.74
CA LYS A 24 8.60 21.37 -7.93
C LYS A 24 7.29 21.86 -8.55
N SER A 25 6.16 21.62 -7.90
CA SER A 25 4.83 22.03 -8.35
C SER A 25 4.38 23.33 -7.68
N GLN A 26 3.21 23.81 -8.05
CA GLN A 26 2.60 24.99 -7.43
C GLN A 26 2.19 24.75 -5.96
N ILE A 27 2.05 23.51 -5.52
CA ILE A 27 1.87 23.16 -4.09
C ILE A 27 3.01 23.72 -3.25
N ALA A 28 4.26 23.61 -3.72
CA ALA A 28 5.43 24.20 -3.06
C ALA A 28 5.38 25.73 -2.99
N HIS A 29 4.51 26.38 -3.76
CA HIS A 29 4.30 27.82 -3.81
C HIS A 29 2.98 28.27 -3.16
N GLY A 30 2.30 27.38 -2.42
CA GLY A 30 1.12 27.72 -1.63
C GLY A 30 -0.23 27.40 -2.29
N GLU A 31 -0.24 26.68 -3.43
CA GLU A 31 -1.46 26.12 -4.00
C GLU A 31 -1.98 24.99 -3.09
N THR A 32 -3.28 24.94 -2.89
CA THR A 32 -3.91 23.88 -2.09
C THR A 32 -3.94 22.55 -2.85
N VAL A 33 -4.05 21.45 -2.10
CA VAL A 33 -4.27 20.11 -2.69
C VAL A 33 -5.51 20.11 -3.59
N ARG A 34 -6.59 20.77 -3.16
CA ARG A 34 -7.84 20.88 -3.93
C ARG A 34 -7.62 21.57 -5.28
N GLU A 35 -6.91 22.69 -5.29
CA GLU A 35 -6.63 23.44 -6.53
C GLU A 35 -5.79 22.59 -7.49
N THR A 36 -4.68 22.02 -7.01
CA THR A 36 -3.81 21.18 -7.83
C THR A 36 -4.53 19.93 -8.34
N ALA A 37 -5.29 19.23 -7.48
CA ALA A 37 -6.04 18.04 -7.88
C ALA A 37 -7.08 18.36 -8.97
N THR A 38 -7.80 19.46 -8.82
CA THR A 38 -8.78 19.93 -9.81
C THR A 38 -8.10 20.28 -11.14
N MET A 39 -7.00 21.06 -11.09
CA MET A 39 -6.29 21.48 -12.29
C MET A 39 -5.68 20.30 -13.07
N ILE A 40 -5.08 19.33 -12.36
CA ILE A 40 -4.52 18.13 -13.01
C ILE A 40 -5.64 17.29 -13.64
N SER A 41 -6.81 17.22 -12.99
CA SER A 41 -7.96 16.43 -13.46
C SER A 41 -8.54 16.88 -14.81
N PHE A 42 -8.32 18.13 -15.23
CA PHE A 42 -8.65 18.57 -16.58
C PHE A 42 -7.79 17.91 -17.67
N MET A 43 -6.61 17.41 -17.30
CA MET A 43 -5.57 16.97 -18.24
C MET A 43 -5.20 15.50 -18.09
N ALA A 44 -5.79 14.81 -17.11
CA ALA A 44 -5.42 13.42 -16.79
C ALA A 44 -6.66 12.53 -16.69
N ASP A 45 -6.60 11.36 -17.33
CA ASP A 45 -7.61 10.30 -17.19
C ASP A 45 -7.34 9.39 -15.99
N VAL A 46 -6.07 9.31 -15.57
CA VAL A 46 -5.61 8.50 -14.45
C VAL A 46 -4.56 9.27 -13.65
N ILE A 47 -4.71 9.30 -12.33
CA ILE A 47 -3.76 9.90 -11.40
C ILE A 47 -3.23 8.82 -10.46
N GLY A 48 -1.93 8.52 -10.55
CA GLY A 48 -1.26 7.59 -9.65
C GLY A 48 -0.52 8.35 -8.54
N ILE A 49 -0.86 8.09 -7.28
CA ILE A 49 -0.31 8.80 -6.12
C ILE A 49 0.55 7.85 -5.28
N ARG A 50 1.73 8.32 -4.85
CA ARG A 50 2.55 7.67 -3.85
C ARG A 50 2.95 8.66 -2.76
N ASP A 51 2.51 8.40 -1.55
CA ASP A 51 2.94 9.09 -0.33
C ASP A 51 3.01 8.10 0.84
N ASP A 52 4.22 7.61 1.16
CA ASP A 52 4.47 6.54 2.12
C ASP A 52 5.43 6.94 3.25
N MET A 53 5.71 8.23 3.40
CA MET A 53 6.80 8.67 4.28
C MET A 53 6.38 8.85 5.73
N TYR A 54 5.15 9.30 5.99
CA TYR A 54 4.68 9.72 7.30
C TYR A 54 3.34 9.07 7.64
N ILE A 55 3.27 8.43 8.80
CA ILE A 55 2.07 7.72 9.25
C ILE A 55 0.87 8.68 9.32
N GLY A 56 -0.26 8.26 8.74
CA GLY A 56 -1.51 9.01 8.68
C GLY A 56 -1.53 10.15 7.65
N LYS A 57 -0.43 10.40 6.93
CA LYS A 57 -0.37 11.51 5.98
C LYS A 57 -0.70 11.07 4.55
N GLY A 58 -0.17 9.94 4.11
CA GLY A 58 -0.40 9.48 2.74
C GLY A 58 -1.85 9.12 2.46
N ASP A 59 -2.49 8.38 3.33
CA ASP A 59 -3.92 8.06 3.20
C ASP A 59 -4.78 9.34 3.27
N ALA A 60 -4.46 10.27 4.19
CA ALA A 60 -5.19 11.53 4.32
C ALA A 60 -5.06 12.40 3.05
N TYR A 61 -3.85 12.50 2.50
CA TYR A 61 -3.60 13.21 1.25
C TYR A 61 -4.40 12.62 0.08
N MET A 62 -4.38 11.29 -0.06
CA MET A 62 -5.15 10.62 -1.12
C MET A 62 -6.67 10.81 -0.97
N ALA A 63 -7.16 10.80 0.27
CA ALA A 63 -8.56 11.10 0.56
C ALA A 63 -8.92 12.54 0.18
N GLU A 64 -8.10 13.52 0.53
CA GLU A 64 -8.31 14.93 0.15
C GLU A 64 -8.32 15.14 -1.37
N VAL A 65 -7.41 14.47 -2.11
CA VAL A 65 -7.42 14.48 -3.57
C VAL A 65 -8.72 13.88 -4.11
N ALA A 66 -9.16 12.73 -3.57
CA ALA A 66 -10.37 12.06 -4.03
C ALA A 66 -11.63 12.91 -3.77
N GLU A 67 -11.75 13.52 -2.59
CA GLU A 67 -12.84 14.42 -2.24
C GLU A 67 -12.86 15.65 -3.14
N SER A 68 -11.68 16.25 -3.38
CA SER A 68 -11.56 17.44 -4.25
C SER A 68 -12.02 17.18 -5.68
N VAL A 69 -11.62 16.02 -6.23
CA VAL A 69 -12.04 15.60 -7.59
C VAL A 69 -13.53 15.32 -7.64
N ASP A 70 -14.07 14.65 -6.61
CA ASP A 70 -15.50 14.33 -6.51
C ASP A 70 -16.36 15.59 -6.42
N GLU A 71 -15.96 16.57 -5.61
CA GLU A 71 -16.65 17.86 -5.48
C GLU A 71 -16.63 18.63 -6.80
N ALA A 72 -15.43 18.78 -7.40
CA ALA A 72 -15.29 19.50 -8.67
C ALA A 72 -16.13 18.88 -9.80
N TYR A 73 -16.25 17.55 -9.83
CA TYR A 73 -17.12 16.86 -10.78
C TYR A 73 -18.61 17.09 -10.49
N LYS A 74 -19.02 16.99 -9.22
CA LYS A 74 -20.42 17.24 -8.80
C LYS A 74 -20.88 18.67 -9.07
N ASP A 75 -19.97 19.61 -8.90
CA ASP A 75 -20.23 21.04 -9.15
C ASP A 75 -20.19 21.43 -10.64
N GLY A 76 -19.89 20.47 -11.52
CA GLY A 76 -19.82 20.70 -12.97
C GLY A 76 -18.57 21.48 -13.42
N VAL A 77 -17.56 21.56 -12.55
CA VAL A 77 -16.25 22.17 -12.89
C VAL A 77 -15.46 21.19 -13.78
N LEU A 78 -15.49 19.90 -13.45
CA LEU A 78 -14.92 18.83 -14.27
C LEU A 78 -16.01 18.13 -15.07
N ASP A 79 -15.76 17.82 -16.32
CA ASP A 79 -16.62 17.05 -17.21
C ASP A 79 -16.41 15.53 -17.07
N HIS A 80 -15.33 15.10 -16.42
CA HIS A 80 -15.04 13.70 -16.11
C HIS A 80 -14.33 13.58 -14.75
N ARG A 81 -14.29 12.35 -14.22
CA ARG A 81 -13.52 11.99 -13.03
C ARG A 81 -12.34 11.12 -13.43
N PRO A 82 -11.08 11.57 -13.23
CA PRO A 82 -9.94 10.69 -13.41
C PRO A 82 -9.96 9.51 -12.43
N THR A 83 -9.44 8.38 -12.86
CA THR A 83 -9.23 7.23 -11.99
C THR A 83 -8.06 7.48 -11.05
N LEU A 84 -8.28 7.40 -9.74
CA LEU A 84 -7.22 7.54 -8.74
C LEU A 84 -6.65 6.16 -8.39
N ILE A 85 -5.33 6.03 -8.42
CA ILE A 85 -4.62 4.80 -8.10
C ILE A 85 -3.64 5.08 -6.96
N SER A 86 -3.81 4.41 -5.82
CA SER A 86 -2.77 4.37 -4.79
C SER A 86 -1.62 3.50 -5.30
N LEU A 87 -0.48 4.13 -5.55
CA LEU A 87 0.77 3.40 -5.86
C LEU A 87 1.44 2.88 -4.59
N GLN A 88 1.33 3.62 -3.52
CA GLN A 88 1.67 3.25 -2.14
C GLN A 88 1.29 4.41 -1.21
N SER A 89 0.67 4.09 -0.07
CA SER A 89 0.49 5.03 1.04
C SER A 89 1.35 4.63 2.25
N ASP A 90 1.18 5.33 3.34
CA ASP A 90 1.78 4.98 4.64
C ASP A 90 1.18 3.68 5.21
N SER A 91 -0.08 3.39 4.95
CA SER A 91 -0.78 2.21 5.48
C SER A 91 -0.83 1.01 4.52
N ASP A 92 -0.80 1.24 3.21
CA ASP A 92 -1.02 0.19 2.20
C ASP A 92 -0.12 0.34 0.96
N HIS A 93 0.15 -0.76 0.29
CA HIS A 93 0.87 -0.81 -0.99
C HIS A 93 0.16 -1.73 -1.99
N PRO A 94 -1.03 -1.33 -2.47
CA PRO A 94 -1.90 -2.22 -3.25
C PRO A 94 -1.27 -2.71 -4.55
N THR A 95 -0.48 -1.88 -5.22
CA THR A 95 0.20 -2.29 -6.45
C THR A 95 1.28 -3.37 -6.22
N GLN A 96 1.95 -3.37 -5.05
CA GLN A 96 2.92 -4.42 -4.71
C GLN A 96 2.21 -5.72 -4.33
N SER A 97 1.23 -5.66 -3.44
CA SER A 97 0.51 -6.87 -3.01
C SER A 97 -0.27 -7.51 -4.14
N SER A 98 -0.84 -6.71 -5.06
CA SER A 98 -1.48 -7.23 -6.26
C SER A 98 -0.50 -7.91 -7.22
N ALA A 99 0.73 -7.37 -7.35
CA ALA A 99 1.79 -8.00 -8.15
C ALA A 99 2.28 -9.31 -7.50
N ASP A 100 2.47 -9.32 -6.17
CA ASP A 100 2.81 -10.53 -5.42
C ASP A 100 1.70 -11.60 -5.58
N MET A 101 0.41 -11.18 -5.50
CA MET A 101 -0.73 -12.07 -5.69
C MET A 101 -0.79 -12.64 -7.11
N LEU A 102 -0.57 -11.81 -8.13
CA LEU A 102 -0.56 -12.28 -9.52
C LEU A 102 0.54 -13.33 -9.75
N TYR A 103 1.73 -13.11 -9.19
CA TYR A 103 2.80 -14.10 -9.23
C TYR A 103 2.39 -15.42 -8.57
N LEU A 104 1.74 -15.36 -7.39
CA LEU A 104 1.27 -16.56 -6.71
C LEU A 104 0.19 -17.29 -7.52
N ILE A 105 -0.72 -16.58 -8.18
CA ILE A 105 -1.72 -17.17 -9.07
C ILE A 105 -1.05 -17.95 -10.23
N GLU A 106 -0.03 -17.36 -10.83
CA GLU A 106 0.74 -18.00 -11.91
C GLU A 106 1.51 -19.23 -11.39
N GLU A 107 2.20 -19.09 -10.26
CA GLU A 107 3.03 -20.15 -9.67
C GLU A 107 2.19 -21.38 -9.25
N PHE A 108 1.02 -21.14 -8.66
CA PHE A 108 0.13 -22.22 -8.21
C PHE A 108 -0.93 -22.65 -9.24
N GLY A 109 -0.91 -22.05 -10.43
CA GLY A 109 -1.74 -22.44 -11.56
C GLY A 109 -3.21 -22.08 -11.45
N GLY A 110 -3.56 -21.07 -10.62
CA GLY A 110 -4.91 -20.55 -10.50
C GLY A 110 -5.21 -19.94 -9.14
N LEU A 111 -6.16 -19.02 -9.09
CA LEU A 111 -6.59 -18.35 -7.86
C LEU A 111 -7.19 -19.32 -6.85
N GLU A 112 -7.94 -20.31 -7.32
CA GLU A 112 -8.59 -21.34 -6.53
C GLU A 112 -7.60 -22.23 -5.78
N ASN A 113 -6.38 -22.37 -6.29
CA ASN A 113 -5.31 -23.19 -5.71
C ASN A 113 -4.59 -22.50 -4.55
N LEU A 114 -4.87 -21.21 -4.32
CA LEU A 114 -4.29 -20.45 -3.21
C LEU A 114 -5.01 -20.65 -1.88
N ARG A 115 -6.27 -21.08 -1.91
CA ARG A 115 -7.05 -21.33 -0.69
C ARG A 115 -6.39 -22.41 0.16
N GLY A 116 -6.21 -22.12 1.45
CA GLY A 116 -5.55 -23.02 2.41
C GLY A 116 -4.02 -23.06 2.30
N LYS A 117 -3.40 -22.32 1.40
CA LYS A 117 -1.94 -22.17 1.38
C LYS A 117 -1.47 -21.41 2.61
N LYS A 118 -0.41 -21.89 3.23
CA LYS A 118 0.20 -21.30 4.42
C LYS A 118 1.27 -20.31 4.02
N VAL A 119 1.07 -19.05 4.40
CA VAL A 119 1.97 -17.96 4.05
C VAL A 119 2.63 -17.40 5.30
N ALA A 120 3.97 -17.40 5.32
CA ALA A 120 4.76 -16.72 6.32
C ALA A 120 5.19 -15.34 5.80
N VAL A 121 4.59 -14.27 6.33
CA VAL A 121 5.06 -12.89 6.12
C VAL A 121 5.99 -12.54 7.27
N THR A 122 7.29 -12.38 6.99
CA THR A 122 8.27 -12.24 8.05
C THR A 122 9.06 -10.94 7.95
N TRP A 123 9.39 -10.38 9.12
CA TRP A 123 10.35 -9.32 9.19
C TRP A 123 11.74 -9.82 8.76
N ALA A 124 12.47 -8.97 8.04
CA ALA A 124 13.86 -9.22 7.68
C ALA A 124 14.70 -7.99 8.03
N TYR A 125 15.91 -8.21 8.50
CA TYR A 125 16.83 -7.15 8.89
C TYR A 125 17.09 -6.16 7.73
N SER A 126 17.12 -4.89 8.07
CA SER A 126 17.61 -3.81 7.22
C SER A 126 18.30 -2.75 8.08
N PRO A 127 19.45 -2.22 7.66
CA PRO A 127 20.11 -1.12 8.36
C PRO A 127 19.35 0.21 8.23
N SER A 128 18.30 0.28 7.40
CA SER A 128 17.53 1.50 7.14
C SER A 128 16.26 1.53 7.96
N TYR A 129 16.11 2.54 8.79
CA TYR A 129 14.84 2.89 9.47
C TYR A 129 13.83 3.63 8.58
N GLY A 130 14.15 3.84 7.30
CA GLY A 130 13.23 4.46 6.32
C GLY A 130 12.37 3.45 5.55
N LYS A 131 12.15 2.25 6.09
CA LYS A 131 11.31 1.23 5.45
C LYS A 131 9.87 1.35 5.93
N PRO A 132 8.90 1.60 5.01
CA PRO A 132 7.52 1.78 5.39
C PRO A 132 6.87 0.48 5.89
N LEU A 133 5.83 0.64 6.71
CA LEU A 133 4.99 -0.45 7.23
C LEU A 133 4.02 -0.98 6.16
N SER A 134 3.72 -0.17 5.15
CA SER A 134 2.67 -0.44 4.16
C SER A 134 2.84 -1.75 3.39
N CYS A 135 4.07 -2.17 3.07
CA CYS A 135 4.28 -3.42 2.35
C CYS A 135 3.79 -4.67 3.11
N PRO A 136 4.25 -4.95 4.36
CA PRO A 136 3.72 -6.08 5.11
C PRO A 136 2.24 -5.91 5.46
N GLN A 137 1.77 -4.69 5.74
CA GLN A 137 0.36 -4.39 6.01
C GLN A 137 -0.55 -4.73 4.82
N SER A 138 -0.11 -4.40 3.61
CA SER A 138 -0.81 -4.77 2.38
C SER A 138 -0.94 -6.28 2.21
N LEU A 139 0.13 -7.03 2.46
CA LEU A 139 0.12 -8.49 2.36
C LEU A 139 -0.84 -9.13 3.37
N ILE A 140 -0.76 -8.76 4.65
CA ILE A 140 -1.64 -9.32 5.67
C ILE A 140 -3.11 -8.92 5.49
N SER A 141 -3.36 -7.80 4.81
CA SER A 141 -4.72 -7.37 4.47
C SER A 141 -5.28 -8.08 3.25
N LEU A 142 -4.44 -8.40 2.26
CA LEU A 142 -4.87 -8.98 0.99
C LEU A 142 -4.99 -10.52 1.04
N LEU A 143 -3.95 -11.20 1.49
CA LEU A 143 -3.84 -12.66 1.37
C LEU A 143 -4.96 -13.44 2.08
N PRO A 144 -5.38 -13.06 3.30
CA PRO A 144 -6.49 -13.74 3.97
C PRO A 144 -7.81 -13.66 3.20
N ARG A 145 -8.07 -12.59 2.44
CA ARG A 145 -9.30 -12.43 1.63
C ARG A 145 -9.46 -13.54 0.59
N PHE A 146 -8.34 -14.14 0.17
CA PHE A 146 -8.32 -15.27 -0.77
C PHE A 146 -8.23 -16.63 -0.08
N GLY A 147 -8.45 -16.67 1.24
CA GLY A 147 -8.52 -17.87 2.02
C GLY A 147 -7.16 -18.50 2.32
N MET A 148 -6.07 -17.73 2.27
CA MET A 148 -4.74 -18.17 2.67
C MET A 148 -4.57 -18.09 4.18
N ASP A 149 -3.92 -19.06 4.79
CA ASP A 149 -3.53 -19.05 6.19
C ASP A 149 -2.26 -18.20 6.37
N VAL A 150 -2.37 -17.05 7.03
CA VAL A 150 -1.26 -16.10 7.13
C VAL A 150 -0.66 -16.09 8.53
N THR A 151 0.65 -16.27 8.60
CA THR A 151 1.45 -16.08 9.83
C THR A 151 2.34 -14.85 9.64
N LEU A 152 2.10 -13.81 10.45
CA LEU A 152 2.96 -12.64 10.54
C LEU A 152 4.02 -12.88 11.61
N ALA A 153 5.30 -12.80 11.24
CA ALA A 153 6.41 -12.98 12.19
C ALA A 153 7.31 -11.75 12.23
N HIS A 154 7.51 -11.20 13.42
CA HIS A 154 8.43 -10.08 13.64
C HIS A 154 8.98 -10.08 15.07
N PRO A 155 10.18 -9.51 15.31
CA PRO A 155 10.68 -9.30 16.66
C PRO A 155 9.77 -8.35 17.47
N GLU A 156 9.86 -8.40 18.78
CA GLU A 156 9.21 -7.44 19.66
C GLU A 156 9.59 -6.00 19.28
N GLY A 157 8.62 -5.09 19.31
CA GLY A 157 8.80 -3.67 18.95
C GLY A 157 8.75 -3.38 17.44
N TYR A 158 8.57 -4.40 16.60
CA TYR A 158 8.36 -4.24 15.15
C TYR A 158 6.91 -4.50 14.73
N ASP A 159 5.99 -4.18 15.63
CA ASP A 159 4.57 -4.33 15.38
C ASP A 159 4.12 -3.48 14.18
N LEU A 160 3.10 -3.97 13.48
CA LEU A 160 2.38 -3.23 12.45
C LEU A 160 1.28 -2.38 13.09
N MET A 161 0.62 -1.55 12.31
CA MET A 161 -0.51 -0.74 12.78
C MET A 161 -1.65 -1.65 13.27
N GLY A 162 -2.16 -1.39 14.48
CA GLY A 162 -3.12 -2.26 15.14
C GLY A 162 -4.41 -2.44 14.34
N ASP A 163 -4.91 -1.38 13.70
CA ASP A 163 -6.09 -1.42 12.84
C ASP A 163 -5.90 -2.34 11.61
N ARG A 164 -4.69 -2.41 11.06
CA ARG A 164 -4.36 -3.29 9.93
C ARG A 164 -4.31 -4.75 10.38
N VAL A 165 -3.78 -5.00 11.57
CA VAL A 165 -3.78 -6.35 12.18
C VAL A 165 -5.20 -6.82 12.48
N GLU A 166 -6.05 -5.98 13.06
CA GLU A 166 -7.44 -6.33 13.30
C GLU A 166 -8.23 -6.55 12.00
N ALA A 167 -7.98 -5.75 10.97
CA ALA A 167 -8.55 -5.99 9.64
C ALA A 167 -8.13 -7.34 9.06
N ALA A 168 -6.86 -7.73 9.21
CA ALA A 168 -6.36 -9.03 8.76
C ALA A 168 -7.07 -10.21 9.48
N LYS A 169 -7.29 -10.09 10.79
CA LYS A 169 -8.07 -11.08 11.58
C LYS A 169 -9.51 -11.17 11.08
N ALA A 170 -10.15 -10.03 10.82
CA ALA A 170 -11.53 -9.98 10.32
C ALA A 170 -11.64 -10.64 8.94
N TYR A 171 -10.74 -10.33 8.01
CA TYR A 171 -10.71 -10.94 6.67
C TYR A 171 -10.45 -12.45 6.72
N ALA A 172 -9.57 -12.90 7.63
CA ALA A 172 -9.34 -14.33 7.81
C ALA A 172 -10.60 -15.04 8.32
N ALA A 173 -11.30 -14.46 9.30
CA ALA A 173 -12.54 -15.02 9.82
C ALA A 173 -13.65 -15.06 8.74
N GLU A 174 -13.79 -14.00 7.95
CA GLU A 174 -14.77 -13.91 6.85
C GLU A 174 -14.50 -14.96 5.77
N SER A 175 -13.22 -15.17 5.41
CA SER A 175 -12.82 -16.13 4.37
C SER A 175 -12.69 -17.55 4.86
N GLY A 176 -12.80 -17.80 6.18
CA GLY A 176 -12.67 -19.12 6.80
C GLY A 176 -11.24 -19.66 6.80
N CYS A 177 -10.25 -18.78 6.85
CA CYS A 177 -8.83 -19.11 7.01
C CYS A 177 -8.29 -18.58 8.34
N THR A 178 -6.98 -18.72 8.59
CA THR A 178 -6.35 -18.30 9.84
C THR A 178 -5.40 -17.13 9.64
N PHE A 179 -5.37 -16.22 10.64
CA PHE A 179 -4.34 -15.21 10.79
C PHE A 179 -3.74 -15.31 12.19
N ARG A 180 -2.42 -15.39 12.28
CA ARG A 180 -1.71 -15.42 13.57
C ARG A 180 -0.45 -14.59 13.54
N GLN A 181 -0.01 -14.13 14.72
CA GLN A 181 1.26 -13.44 14.92
C GLN A 181 2.18 -14.28 15.79
N VAL A 182 3.46 -14.28 15.45
CA VAL A 182 4.53 -14.96 16.20
C VAL A 182 5.76 -14.06 16.22
N ASN A 183 6.68 -14.32 17.17
CA ASN A 183 7.88 -13.50 17.31
C ASN A 183 9.14 -14.12 16.71
N THR A 184 9.06 -15.34 16.16
CA THR A 184 10.20 -16.01 15.55
C THR A 184 9.90 -16.44 14.12
N MET A 185 10.91 -16.36 13.24
CA MET A 185 10.82 -16.89 11.88
C MET A 185 10.64 -18.41 11.86
N ALA A 186 11.26 -19.11 12.82
CA ALA A 186 11.19 -20.57 12.89
C ALA A 186 9.74 -21.05 13.02
N GLU A 187 8.96 -20.43 13.92
CA GLU A 187 7.53 -20.76 14.08
C GLU A 187 6.69 -20.41 12.83
N ALA A 188 7.05 -19.33 12.13
CA ALA A 188 6.34 -18.94 10.91
C ALA A 188 6.65 -19.86 9.73
N PHE A 189 7.88 -20.38 9.65
CA PHE A 189 8.31 -21.25 8.55
C PHE A 189 7.81 -22.68 8.66
N GLU A 190 7.38 -23.10 9.83
CA GLU A 190 6.92 -24.47 10.05
C GLU A 190 5.68 -24.78 9.18
N GLY A 191 5.90 -25.62 8.18
CA GLY A 191 4.87 -26.04 7.23
C GLY A 191 4.37 -24.92 6.30
N ALA A 192 5.12 -23.81 6.14
CA ALA A 192 4.76 -22.77 5.19
C ALA A 192 4.97 -23.21 3.74
N ASP A 193 3.97 -22.98 2.89
CA ASP A 193 4.06 -23.17 1.44
C ASP A 193 4.77 -21.98 0.78
N ILE A 194 4.61 -20.79 1.38
CA ILE A 194 5.08 -19.49 0.83
C ILE A 194 5.75 -18.72 1.95
N VAL A 195 6.92 -18.15 1.65
CA VAL A 195 7.66 -17.27 2.57
C VAL A 195 7.93 -15.94 1.91
N ILE A 196 7.47 -14.84 2.52
CA ILE A 196 7.62 -13.48 2.03
C ILE A 196 8.38 -12.63 3.07
N PRO A 197 9.72 -12.56 2.99
CA PRO A 197 10.50 -11.72 3.88
C PRO A 197 10.43 -10.26 3.45
N LYS A 198 10.10 -9.37 4.39
CA LYS A 198 10.05 -7.92 4.18
C LYS A 198 10.80 -7.20 5.30
N SER A 199 11.39 -6.05 4.97
CA SER A 199 11.99 -5.17 5.98
C SER A 199 11.08 -3.99 6.22
N TRP A 200 10.83 -3.68 7.49
CA TRP A 200 10.15 -2.45 7.90
C TRP A 200 10.75 -1.90 9.19
N ALA A 201 10.54 -0.62 9.44
CA ALA A 201 10.99 0.04 10.65
C ALA A 201 10.05 -0.25 11.83
N PRO A 202 10.54 -0.14 13.09
CA PRO A 202 9.66 -0.17 14.24
C PRO A 202 8.58 0.91 14.14
N PHE A 203 7.33 0.59 14.54
CA PHE A 203 6.22 1.55 14.51
C PHE A 203 6.57 2.85 15.26
N ALA A 204 7.13 2.74 16.47
CA ALA A 204 7.54 3.89 17.27
C ALA A 204 8.56 4.81 16.57
N ALA A 205 9.45 4.26 15.74
CA ALA A 205 10.39 5.06 14.97
C ALA A 205 9.70 5.84 13.84
N MET A 206 8.71 5.23 13.19
CA MET A 206 7.91 5.87 12.14
C MET A 206 6.99 6.94 12.72
N GLU A 207 6.36 6.68 13.87
CA GLU A 207 5.54 7.64 14.59
C GLU A 207 6.35 8.86 15.05
N LYS A 208 7.53 8.65 15.64
CA LYS A 208 8.46 9.73 16.00
C LYS A 208 8.85 10.57 14.80
N ARG A 209 9.12 9.95 13.65
CA ARG A 209 9.41 10.66 12.40
C ARG A 209 8.26 11.54 11.96
N THR A 210 7.03 11.04 12.04
CA THR A 210 5.82 11.80 11.68
C THR A 210 5.63 13.01 12.60
N ASN A 211 5.83 12.83 13.91
CA ASN A 211 5.70 13.91 14.89
C ASN A 211 6.73 15.03 14.67
N LEU A 212 7.99 14.67 14.36
CA LEU A 212 9.03 15.64 14.03
C LEU A 212 8.77 16.40 12.71
N TYR A 213 8.01 15.84 11.81
CA TYR A 213 7.61 16.51 10.57
C TYR A 213 6.48 17.51 10.79
N ALA A 214 5.65 17.30 11.81
CA ALA A 214 4.52 18.17 12.15
C ALA A 214 4.93 19.43 12.96
N GLU A 215 6.16 19.45 13.51
CA GLU A 215 6.78 20.61 14.19
C GLU A 215 7.44 21.57 13.18
#